data_cb6168f4bdc274718d1e385493e4bafb
#
_entry.id   cb6168f4bdc274718d1e385493e4bafb
#
_cell.length_a   1.000
_cell.length_b   1.000
_cell.length_c   1.000
_cell.angle_alpha   90.00
_cell.angle_beta   90.00
_cell.angle_gamma   90.00
#
_symmetry.space_group_name_H-M   'P 1'
#
loop_
_entity.id
_entity.type
_entity.pdbx_description
1 polymer ?
#
loop_
_entity_poly.entity_id
_entity_poly.type
_entity_poly.pdbx_seq_one_letter_code
_entity_poly.pdbx_strand_id
1 'polypeptide(L)'
;MDRLTHYRVDVHCCGPRWLIHVPSVARWTIIGEKAAIRATARRMIVATTGRRAESVELDLVAGRALRSVEEFTAVHSVRTRWNRIG
;
A
#
# COMPACT_ATOMS: atom_id res chain seq x y z
N MET A 1 3.73 10.50 25.05
CA MET A 1 4.01 9.11 24.67
C MET A 1 3.25 8.77 23.39
N ASP A 2 3.98 8.38 22.36
CA ASP A 2 3.37 8.11 21.07
C ASP A 2 2.64 6.79 21.09
N ARG A 3 1.40 6.80 20.61
CA ARG A 3 0.66 5.58 20.44
C ARG A 3 1.03 4.96 19.11
N LEU A 4 1.08 3.62 19.08
CA LEU A 4 1.24 2.91 17.83
C LEU A 4 -0.04 3.03 17.01
N THR A 5 0.10 3.42 15.78
CA THR A 5 -1.01 3.48 14.85
C THR A 5 -0.85 2.34 13.84
N HIS A 6 -1.87 1.52 13.73
CA HIS A 6 -1.84 0.36 12.84
C HIS A 6 -2.31 0.75 11.44
N TYR A 7 -1.54 0.31 10.46
CA TYR A 7 -1.88 0.53 9.05
C TYR A 7 -1.92 -0.80 8.33
N ARG A 8 -3.04 -1.07 7.70
CA ARG A 8 -3.16 -2.24 6.85
C ARG A 8 -2.32 -2.04 5.59
N VAL A 9 -1.53 -3.03 5.25
CA VAL A 9 -0.71 -3.02 4.05
C VAL A 9 -1.05 -4.25 3.22
N ASP A 10 -1.70 -4.03 2.09
CA ASP A 10 -2.04 -5.11 1.18
C ASP A 10 -0.82 -5.41 0.32
N VAL A 11 -0.38 -6.64 0.32
CA VAL A 11 0.79 -7.08 -0.44
C VAL A 11 0.36 -8.01 -1.54
N HIS A 12 0.52 -7.56 -2.78
CA HIS A 12 0.14 -8.33 -3.96
C HIS A 12 1.36 -8.83 -4.70
N CYS A 13 1.36 -10.11 -5.01
CA CYS A 13 2.37 -10.68 -5.88
C CYS A 13 2.03 -10.25 -7.31
N CYS A 14 2.99 -9.63 -8.00
CA CYS A 14 2.76 -9.08 -9.33
C CYS A 14 3.90 -9.55 -10.25
N GLY A 15 3.83 -10.79 -10.76
CA GLY A 15 4.93 -11.40 -11.49
C GLY A 15 6.16 -11.53 -10.59
N PRO A 16 7.33 -11.07 -11.03
CA PRO A 16 8.54 -11.11 -10.21
C PRO A 16 8.63 -9.97 -9.21
N ARG A 17 7.60 -9.12 -9.14
CA ARG A 17 7.59 -7.95 -8.28
C ARG A 17 6.48 -8.02 -7.26
N TRP A 18 6.44 -7.02 -6.39
CA TRP A 18 5.44 -6.91 -5.34
C TRP A 18 4.78 -5.55 -5.42
N LEU A 19 3.46 -5.53 -5.39
CA LEU A 19 2.71 -4.28 -5.31
C LEU A 19 2.24 -4.12 -3.87
N ILE A 20 2.61 -3.00 -3.28
CA ILE A 20 2.24 -2.66 -1.90
C ILE A 20 1.20 -1.56 -1.95
N HIS A 21 0.08 -1.79 -1.28
CA HIS A 21 -1.01 -0.81 -1.24
C HIS A 21 -1.38 -0.54 0.21
N VAL A 22 -1.42 0.73 0.58
CA VAL A 22 -1.85 1.16 1.92
C VAL A 22 -3.13 1.97 1.74
N PRO A 23 -4.29 1.32 1.92
CA PRO A 23 -5.58 1.96 1.62
C PRO A 23 -5.85 3.24 2.40
N SER A 24 -5.49 3.27 3.67
CA SER A 24 -5.80 4.43 4.52
C SER A 24 -5.09 5.70 4.12
N VAL A 25 -3.97 5.60 3.40
CA VAL A 25 -3.28 6.78 2.89
C VAL A 25 -3.39 6.90 1.37
N ALA A 26 -4.14 6.00 0.75
CA ALA A 26 -4.38 5.97 -0.69
C ALA A 26 -3.09 5.98 -1.50
N ARG A 27 -2.10 5.20 -1.07
CA ARG A 27 -0.81 5.09 -1.75
C ARG A 27 -0.49 3.66 -2.10
N TRP A 28 0.20 3.49 -3.21
CA TRP A 28 0.70 2.18 -3.62
C TRP A 28 2.01 2.35 -4.38
N THR A 29 2.79 1.29 -4.41
CA THR A 29 4.05 1.29 -5.14
C THR A 29 4.44 -0.15 -5.50
N ILE A 30 5.43 -0.28 -6.36
CA ILE A 30 5.94 -1.58 -6.78
C ILE A 30 7.40 -1.70 -6.39
N ILE A 31 7.77 -2.84 -5.86
CA ILE A 31 9.14 -3.12 -5.49
C ILE A 31 9.56 -4.47 -6.04
N GLY A 32 10.87 -4.65 -6.20
CA GLY A 32 11.42 -5.89 -6.74
C GLY A 32 11.85 -6.89 -5.69
N GLU A 33 11.94 -6.47 -4.43
CA GLU A 33 12.45 -7.33 -3.38
C GLU A 33 11.47 -7.47 -2.22
N LYS A 34 11.16 -8.72 -1.90
CA LYS A 34 10.26 -9.02 -0.80
C LYS A 34 10.76 -8.46 0.52
N ALA A 35 12.08 -8.47 0.72
CA ALA A 35 12.67 -7.98 1.97
C ALA A 35 12.45 -6.47 2.19
N ALA A 36 12.14 -5.73 1.13
CA ALA A 36 11.93 -4.28 1.23
C ALA A 36 10.49 -3.87 1.52
N ILE A 37 9.58 -4.83 1.62
CA ILE A 37 8.14 -4.53 1.78
C ILE A 37 7.87 -3.65 3.00
N ARG A 38 8.34 -4.07 4.16
CA ARG A 38 8.05 -3.35 5.40
C ARG A 38 8.64 -1.94 5.40
N ALA A 39 9.91 -1.82 5.02
CA ALA A 39 10.59 -0.52 5.01
C ALA A 39 9.92 0.44 4.01
N THR A 40 9.54 -0.07 2.85
CA THR A 40 8.89 0.75 1.83
C THR A 40 7.51 1.23 2.30
N ALA A 41 6.71 0.33 2.86
CA ALA A 41 5.39 0.69 3.36
C ALA A 41 5.48 1.74 4.47
N ARG A 42 6.41 1.55 5.41
CA ARG A 42 6.59 2.51 6.50
C ARG A 42 6.99 3.87 5.95
N ARG A 43 7.90 3.89 4.98
CA ARG A 43 8.34 5.15 4.38
C ARG A 43 7.18 5.89 3.71
N MET A 44 6.32 5.15 3.00
CA MET A 44 5.15 5.74 2.35
C MET A 44 4.20 6.36 3.37
N ILE A 45 3.97 5.66 4.47
CA ILE A 45 3.07 6.13 5.51
C ILE A 45 3.65 7.37 6.20
N VAL A 46 4.92 7.32 6.56
CA VAL A 46 5.59 8.47 7.19
C VAL A 46 5.56 9.69 6.28
N ALA A 47 5.85 9.50 5.00
CA ALA A 47 5.86 10.60 4.03
C ALA A 47 4.48 11.21 3.84
N THR A 48 3.43 10.41 3.96
CA THR A 48 2.07 10.88 3.72
C THR A 48 1.44 11.48 4.98
N THR A 49 1.70 10.88 6.14
CA THR A 49 1.05 11.27 7.39
C THR A 49 1.85 12.21 8.26
N GLY A 50 3.16 12.26 8.06
CA GLY A 50 4.04 13.03 8.94
C GLY A 50 4.29 12.37 10.28
N ARG A 51 3.81 11.14 10.49
CA ARG A 51 4.02 10.43 11.75
C ARG A 51 5.46 9.96 11.85
N ARG A 52 5.89 9.76 13.09
CA ARG A 52 7.22 9.21 13.34
C ARG A 52 7.22 7.73 13.00
N ALA A 53 8.30 7.26 12.41
CA ALA A 53 8.42 5.86 12.00
C ALA A 53 8.16 4.90 13.15
N GLU A 54 8.59 5.26 14.36
CA GLU A 54 8.43 4.41 15.54
C GLU A 54 6.97 4.25 15.96
N SER A 55 6.09 5.16 15.57
CA SER A 55 4.69 5.09 15.94
C SER A 55 3.84 4.37 14.89
N VAL A 56 4.45 3.90 13.81
CA VAL A 56 3.75 3.21 12.73
C VAL A 56 3.90 1.71 12.87
N GLU A 57 2.78 1.01 13.02
CA GLU A 57 2.75 -0.44 13.05
C GLU A 57 2.12 -0.95 11.76
N LEU A 58 2.74 -1.94 11.16
CA LEU A 58 2.27 -2.47 9.86
C LEU A 58 1.57 -3.80 10.03
N ASP A 59 0.34 -3.87 9.54
CA ASP A 59 -0.41 -5.11 9.49
C ASP A 59 -0.42 -5.61 8.05
N LEU A 60 0.49 -6.52 7.73
CA LEU A 60 0.62 -7.02 6.37
C LEU A 60 -0.46 -8.05 6.07
N VAL A 61 -1.14 -7.84 4.96
CA VAL A 61 -2.22 -8.72 4.52
C VAL A 61 -1.89 -9.21 3.11
N ALA A 62 -1.95 -10.52 2.92
CA ALA A 62 -1.72 -11.09 1.60
C ALA A 62 -2.88 -10.71 0.69
N GLY A 63 -2.59 -9.97 -0.35
CA GLY A 63 -3.57 -9.58 -1.32
C GLY A 63 -3.64 -10.56 -2.48
N ARG A 64 -4.56 -10.29 -3.38
CA ARG A 64 -4.75 -11.10 -4.57
C ARG A 64 -3.53 -11.02 -5.48
N ALA A 65 -3.13 -12.13 -6.06
CA ALA A 65 -2.05 -12.13 -7.05
C ALA A 65 -2.52 -11.36 -8.30
N LEU A 66 -1.65 -10.52 -8.81
CA LEU A 66 -1.96 -9.69 -9.97
C LEU A 66 -1.10 -10.12 -11.17
N ARG A 67 -1.68 -10.01 -12.36
CA ARG A 67 -0.94 -10.28 -13.59
C ARG A 67 -0.05 -9.10 -13.96
N SER A 68 -0.52 -7.89 -13.66
CA SER A 68 0.18 -6.68 -14.05
C SER A 68 -0.28 -5.52 -13.17
N VAL A 69 0.47 -4.43 -13.25
CA VAL A 69 0.11 -3.18 -12.57
C VAL A 69 -1.20 -2.64 -13.10
N GLU A 70 -1.43 -2.80 -14.40
CA GLU A 70 -2.65 -2.32 -15.03
C GLU A 70 -3.91 -2.96 -14.44
N GLU A 71 -3.81 -4.22 -14.05
CA GLU A 71 -4.92 -4.90 -13.41
C GLU A 71 -5.33 -4.19 -12.12
N PHE A 72 -4.34 -3.78 -11.33
CA PHE A 72 -4.59 -3.06 -10.09
C PHE A 72 -5.15 -1.67 -10.35
N THR A 73 -4.51 -0.91 -11.23
CA THR A 73 -4.91 0.47 -11.50
C THR A 73 -6.27 0.56 -12.17
N ALA A 74 -6.63 -0.42 -12.99
CA ALA A 74 -7.95 -0.44 -13.65
C ALA A 74 -9.07 -0.47 -12.61
N VAL A 75 -8.93 -1.32 -11.60
CA VAL A 75 -9.93 -1.43 -10.54
C VAL A 75 -10.06 -0.13 -9.77
N HIS A 76 -8.93 0.47 -9.43
CA HIS A 76 -8.95 1.71 -8.64
C HIS A 76 -9.39 2.91 -9.46
N SER A 77 -9.09 2.93 -10.75
CA SER A 77 -9.56 4.00 -11.64
C SER A 77 -11.07 3.99 -11.79
N VAL A 78 -11.66 2.80 -11.89
CA VAL A 78 -13.11 2.67 -11.98
C VAL A 78 -13.77 3.22 -10.72
N ARG A 79 -13.22 2.91 -9.55
CA ARG A 79 -13.74 3.45 -8.29
C ARG A 79 -13.66 4.96 -8.26
N THR A 80 -12.55 5.50 -8.71
CA THR A 80 -12.35 6.95 -8.74
C THR A 80 -13.38 7.63 -9.63
N ARG A 81 -13.67 7.03 -10.78
CA ARG A 81 -14.70 7.56 -11.68
C ARG A 81 -16.05 7.61 -11.02
N TRP A 82 -16.44 6.55 -10.35
CA TRP A 82 -17.71 6.50 -9.66
C TRP A 82 -17.82 7.59 -8.62
N ASN A 83 -16.77 7.81 -7.86
CA ASN A 83 -16.75 8.85 -6.84
C ASN A 83 -16.88 10.24 -7.42
N ARG A 84 -16.33 10.47 -8.61
CA ARG A 84 -16.44 11.75 -9.27
C ARG A 84 -17.84 12.03 -9.79
N ILE A 85 -18.46 11.02 -10.33
CA ILE A 85 -19.77 11.15 -10.95
C ILE A 85 -20.85 11.25 -9.90
N GLY A 86 -20.68 10.47 -8.88
CA GLY A 86 -21.62 10.45 -7.76
C GLY A 86 -21.41 11.62 -6.83
#